data_a9d8a3de99d6d3c2a2471644446c094f
#
_entry.id   a9d8a3de99d6d3c2a2471644446c094f
#
_cell.length_a   1.000
_cell.length_b   1.000
_cell.length_c   1.000
_cell.angle_alpha   90.00
_cell.angle_beta   90.00
_cell.angle_gamma   90.00
#
_symmetry.space_group_name_H-M   'P 1'
#
loop_
_entity.id
_entity.type
_entity.pdbx_description
1 polymer ?
#
loop_
_entity_poly.entity_id
_entity_poly.type
_entity_poly.pdbx_seq_one_letter_code
_entity_poly.pdbx_strand_id
1 'polypeptide(L)'
;RTAEVQADEVAENVPAEQEALIRMMRNANKAFPLCGNKVEVYTDFRSMADNLVADIENARHHVHVLFFKFENDSEGKRIADAMIRKAKERLDVRFLYDDVANLNVSSRFYRKMKKGGVQVKSFIRILFPILSQDYNFRNHRKLVVIDGKVGYMGGMNVAKRYAVGLK
;
A
#
# COMPACT_ATOMS: atom_id res chain seq x y z
N ARG A 1 -25.77 5.80 3.33
CA ARG A 1 -25.47 7.02 2.56
C ARG A 1 -24.36 6.69 1.57
N THR A 2 -24.55 7.00 0.30
CA THR A 2 -23.52 6.82 -0.73
C THR A 2 -22.43 7.88 -0.56
N ALA A 3 -21.21 7.59 -0.99
CA ALA A 3 -20.09 8.53 -0.94
C ALA A 3 -20.40 9.86 -1.66
N GLU A 4 -21.27 9.84 -2.67
CA GLU A 4 -21.72 11.03 -3.40
C GLU A 4 -22.55 11.97 -2.54
N VAL A 5 -23.47 11.47 -1.70
CA VAL A 5 -24.29 12.30 -0.81
C VAL A 5 -23.44 12.97 0.27
N GLN A 6 -22.42 12.25 0.80
CA GLN A 6 -21.47 12.86 1.74
C GLN A 6 -20.59 13.91 1.07
N ALA A 7 -20.24 13.71 -0.20
CA ALA A 7 -19.42 14.64 -0.95
C ALA A 7 -20.12 15.96 -1.24
N ASP A 8 -21.43 15.95 -1.49
CA ASP A 8 -22.20 17.16 -1.72
C ASP A 8 -22.37 17.99 -0.43
N GLU A 9 -22.61 17.34 0.71
CA GLU A 9 -22.65 18.02 2.02
C GLU A 9 -21.28 18.66 2.40
N VAL A 10 -20.17 18.04 2.00
CA VAL A 10 -18.81 18.58 2.23
C VAL A 10 -18.51 19.74 1.26
N ALA A 11 -18.94 19.63 -0.01
CA ALA A 11 -18.69 20.64 -1.02
C ALA A 11 -19.35 22.00 -0.68
N GLU A 12 -20.47 21.99 0.04
CA GLU A 12 -21.16 23.22 0.49
C GLU A 12 -20.37 23.98 1.57
N ASN A 13 -19.46 23.34 2.28
CA ASN A 13 -18.69 23.92 3.39
C ASN A 13 -17.20 24.13 3.06
N VAL A 14 -16.81 24.07 1.80
CA VAL A 14 -15.43 24.25 1.36
C VAL A 14 -15.11 25.74 1.19
N PRO A 15 -13.91 26.22 1.63
CA PRO A 15 -13.45 27.56 1.35
C PRO A 15 -13.47 27.86 -0.16
N ALA A 16 -13.95 29.05 -0.55
CA ALA A 16 -14.10 29.45 -1.96
C ALA A 16 -12.80 29.27 -2.79
N GLU A 17 -11.65 29.45 -2.16
CA GLU A 17 -10.32 29.25 -2.78
C GLU A 17 -10.05 27.79 -3.16
N GLN A 18 -10.70 26.81 -2.55
CA GLN A 18 -10.55 25.39 -2.84
C GLN A 18 -11.62 24.85 -3.80
N GLU A 19 -12.65 25.62 -4.07
CA GLU A 19 -13.79 25.18 -4.88
C GLU A 19 -13.37 24.80 -6.32
N ALA A 20 -12.48 25.57 -6.93
CA ALA A 20 -11.98 25.31 -8.27
C ALA A 20 -11.19 24.00 -8.34
N LEU A 21 -10.36 23.70 -7.32
CA LEU A 21 -9.59 22.45 -7.22
C LEU A 21 -10.52 21.24 -7.05
N ILE A 22 -11.53 21.36 -6.18
CA ILE A 22 -12.51 20.29 -5.95
C ILE A 22 -13.29 19.99 -7.22
N ARG A 23 -13.76 21.03 -7.93
CA ARG A 23 -14.45 20.87 -9.21
C ARG A 23 -13.58 20.18 -10.25
N MET A 24 -12.32 20.56 -10.35
CA MET A 24 -11.35 19.92 -11.23
C MET A 24 -11.18 18.43 -10.89
N MET A 25 -10.99 18.07 -9.62
CA MET A 25 -10.82 16.69 -9.17
C MET A 25 -12.07 15.85 -9.40
N ARG A 26 -13.26 16.40 -9.14
CA ARG A 26 -14.54 15.73 -9.43
C ARG A 26 -14.69 15.42 -10.93
N ASN A 27 -14.37 16.38 -11.79
CA ASN A 27 -14.56 16.23 -13.24
C ASN A 27 -13.52 15.31 -13.86
N ALA A 28 -12.24 15.47 -13.50
CA ALA A 28 -11.14 14.70 -14.10
C ALA A 28 -11.04 13.26 -13.55
N ASN A 29 -11.15 13.09 -12.25
CA ASN A 29 -10.83 11.83 -11.58
C ASN A 29 -12.03 11.17 -10.89
N LYS A 30 -13.22 11.79 -10.94
CA LYS A 30 -14.40 11.39 -10.14
C LYS A 30 -14.07 11.30 -8.64
N ALA A 31 -13.10 12.12 -8.19
CA ALA A 31 -12.70 12.19 -6.80
C ALA A 31 -13.63 13.14 -6.04
N PHE A 32 -14.23 12.64 -4.96
CA PHE A 32 -15.14 13.41 -4.12
C PHE A 32 -14.42 13.80 -2.83
N PRO A 33 -14.65 15.04 -2.31
CA PRO A 33 -14.12 15.43 -1.01
C PRO A 33 -14.80 14.59 0.08
N LEU A 34 -14.02 14.15 1.06
CA LEU A 34 -14.50 13.43 2.23
C LEU A 34 -13.98 14.12 3.48
N CYS A 35 -14.83 14.27 4.49
CA CYS A 35 -14.46 14.82 5.80
C CYS A 35 -14.23 13.71 6.84
N GLY A 36 -13.78 14.13 8.03
CA GLY A 36 -13.54 13.20 9.15
C GLY A 36 -12.28 12.36 9.01
N ASN A 37 -11.39 12.68 8.06
CA ASN A 37 -10.10 12.02 7.92
C ASN A 37 -9.07 12.63 8.86
N LYS A 38 -8.25 11.78 9.49
CA LYS A 38 -7.02 12.17 10.17
C LYS A 38 -5.83 11.82 9.26
N VAL A 39 -4.98 12.80 9.00
CA VAL A 39 -3.74 12.62 8.23
C VAL A 39 -2.55 12.71 9.16
N GLU A 40 -1.64 11.74 9.07
CA GLU A 40 -0.37 11.71 9.78
C GLU A 40 0.76 11.58 8.77
N VAL A 41 1.78 12.44 8.89
CA VAL A 41 2.90 12.50 7.96
C VAL A 41 4.14 11.85 8.59
N TYR A 42 4.62 10.77 7.99
CA TYR A 42 5.86 10.10 8.38
C TYR A 42 7.03 10.61 7.53
N THR A 43 8.03 11.17 8.17
CA THR A 43 9.27 11.62 7.54
C THR A 43 10.42 10.62 7.68
N ASP A 44 10.25 9.60 8.52
CA ASP A 44 11.21 8.51 8.69
C ASP A 44 10.55 7.15 8.51
N PHE A 45 11.34 6.21 7.99
CA PHE A 45 10.86 4.85 7.69
C PHE A 45 10.53 4.05 8.96
N ARG A 46 11.28 4.24 10.05
CA ARG A 46 11.12 3.42 11.26
C ARG A 46 9.76 3.67 11.90
N SER A 47 9.42 4.93 12.14
CA SER A 47 8.11 5.31 12.69
C SER A 47 6.97 4.81 11.79
N MET A 48 7.09 5.00 10.47
CA MET A 48 6.10 4.49 9.51
C MET A 48 5.95 2.97 9.60
N ALA A 49 7.06 2.22 9.62
CA ALA A 49 7.03 0.75 9.65
C ALA A 49 6.53 0.21 11.00
N ASP A 50 6.83 0.86 12.11
CA ASP A 50 6.33 0.48 13.43
C ASP A 50 4.82 0.64 13.53
N ASN A 51 4.28 1.78 13.07
CA ASN A 51 2.85 2.01 13.02
C ASN A 51 2.16 1.06 12.02
N LEU A 52 2.75 0.85 10.83
CA LEU A 52 2.21 -0.09 9.84
C LEU A 52 2.08 -1.50 10.42
N VAL A 53 3.10 -1.99 11.13
CA VAL A 53 3.04 -3.32 11.77
C VAL A 53 1.95 -3.34 12.85
N ALA A 54 1.85 -2.29 13.69
CA ALA A 54 0.83 -2.20 14.72
C ALA A 54 -0.59 -2.20 14.13
N ASP A 55 -0.81 -1.44 13.05
CA ASP A 55 -2.10 -1.39 12.37
C ASP A 55 -2.46 -2.72 11.69
N ILE A 56 -1.47 -3.40 11.08
CA ILE A 56 -1.68 -4.76 10.55
C ILE A 56 -2.10 -5.72 11.68
N GLU A 57 -1.42 -5.70 12.83
CA GLU A 57 -1.76 -6.56 13.97
C GLU A 57 -3.16 -6.26 14.55
N ASN A 58 -3.61 -5.03 14.46
CA ASN A 58 -4.94 -4.61 14.91
C ASN A 58 -6.05 -4.84 13.86
N ALA A 59 -5.72 -5.26 12.65
CA ALA A 59 -6.68 -5.53 11.59
C ALA A 59 -7.71 -6.60 11.99
N ARG A 60 -8.96 -6.41 11.55
CA ARG A 60 -10.10 -7.29 11.88
C ARG A 60 -10.75 -7.94 10.66
N HIS A 61 -10.56 -7.38 9.47
CA HIS A 61 -11.21 -7.83 8.24
C HIS A 61 -10.23 -8.09 7.12
N HIS A 62 -9.45 -7.09 6.71
CA HIS A 62 -8.54 -7.24 5.58
C HIS A 62 -7.29 -6.37 5.68
N VAL A 63 -6.21 -6.84 5.05
CA VAL A 63 -4.96 -6.11 4.88
C VAL A 63 -4.55 -6.23 3.41
N HIS A 64 -4.65 -5.14 2.65
CA HIS A 64 -4.25 -5.10 1.25
C HIS A 64 -2.99 -4.24 1.10
N VAL A 65 -1.94 -4.85 0.58
CA VAL A 65 -0.59 -4.26 0.53
C VAL A 65 -0.09 -4.24 -0.90
N LEU A 66 0.36 -3.08 -1.36
CA LEU A 66 1.02 -2.89 -2.64
C LEU A 66 2.34 -2.14 -2.42
N PHE A 67 3.45 -2.73 -2.84
CA PHE A 67 4.75 -2.06 -2.86
C PHE A 67 5.46 -2.26 -4.18
N PHE A 68 6.12 -1.21 -4.66
CA PHE A 68 7.03 -1.33 -5.79
C PHE A 68 8.23 -2.22 -5.43
N LYS A 69 8.92 -1.90 -4.32
CA LYS A 69 10.04 -2.70 -3.83
C LYS A 69 9.82 -3.14 -2.39
N PHE A 70 10.00 -4.45 -2.14
CA PHE A 70 9.82 -5.07 -0.84
C PHE A 70 10.92 -6.12 -0.62
N GLU A 71 11.94 -5.76 0.14
CA GLU A 71 13.13 -6.60 0.31
C GLU A 71 12.94 -7.68 1.37
N ASN A 72 13.66 -8.80 1.19
CA ASN A 72 13.69 -9.91 2.15
C ASN A 72 14.77 -9.65 3.22
N ASP A 73 14.71 -8.51 3.86
CA ASP A 73 15.59 -8.12 4.98
C ASP A 73 14.85 -8.11 6.33
N SER A 74 15.42 -7.50 7.37
CA SER A 74 14.78 -7.43 8.70
C SER A 74 13.42 -6.74 8.65
N GLU A 75 13.30 -5.63 7.92
CA GLU A 75 12.06 -4.85 7.86
C GLU A 75 10.99 -5.55 7.02
N GLY A 76 11.37 -6.07 5.84
CA GLY A 76 10.44 -6.82 5.01
C GLY A 76 9.95 -8.10 5.69
N LYS A 77 10.81 -8.80 6.43
CA LYS A 77 10.41 -9.98 7.22
C LYS A 77 9.43 -9.60 8.32
N ARG A 78 9.69 -8.51 9.05
CA ARG A 78 8.83 -8.03 10.14
C ARG A 78 7.41 -7.75 9.66
N ILE A 79 7.27 -7.01 8.57
CA ILE A 79 5.96 -6.69 7.98
C ILE A 79 5.31 -7.95 7.37
N ALA A 80 6.08 -8.79 6.67
CA ALA A 80 5.57 -10.04 6.12
C ALA A 80 5.08 -11.01 7.20
N ASP A 81 5.77 -11.11 8.33
CA ASP A 81 5.37 -11.97 9.44
C ASP A 81 4.08 -11.46 10.11
N ALA A 82 3.86 -10.14 10.22
CA ALA A 82 2.59 -9.57 10.66
C ALA A 82 1.44 -9.94 9.68
N MET A 83 1.65 -9.78 8.38
CA MET A 83 0.67 -10.22 7.36
C MET A 83 0.35 -11.71 7.47
N ILE A 84 1.37 -12.56 7.69
CA ILE A 84 1.18 -14.01 7.85
C ILE A 84 0.35 -14.32 9.10
N ARG A 85 0.59 -13.63 10.23
CA ARG A 85 -0.22 -13.82 11.45
C ARG A 85 -1.69 -13.54 11.18
N LYS A 86 -2.00 -12.42 10.54
CA LYS A 86 -3.39 -12.04 10.22
C LYS A 86 -4.03 -12.98 9.20
N ALA A 87 -3.30 -13.46 8.21
CA ALA A 87 -3.79 -14.46 7.27
C ALA A 87 -4.14 -15.80 7.97
N LYS A 88 -3.35 -16.21 8.98
CA LYS A 88 -3.67 -17.38 9.81
C LYS A 88 -4.92 -17.18 10.67
N GLU A 89 -5.24 -15.95 11.04
CA GLU A 89 -6.50 -15.58 11.70
C GLU A 89 -7.69 -15.54 10.72
N ARG A 90 -7.47 -15.94 9.44
CA ARG A 90 -8.46 -15.98 8.35
C ARG A 90 -8.90 -14.61 7.82
N LEU A 91 -8.12 -13.56 8.03
CA LEU A 91 -8.38 -12.28 7.38
C LEU A 91 -8.02 -12.36 5.89
N ASP A 92 -8.65 -11.51 5.07
CA ASP A 92 -8.31 -11.36 3.65
C ASP A 92 -7.01 -10.53 3.52
N VAL A 93 -5.87 -11.22 3.46
CA VAL A 93 -4.56 -10.58 3.35
C VAL A 93 -4.01 -10.73 1.94
N ARG A 94 -3.86 -9.61 1.23
CA ARG A 94 -3.37 -9.55 -0.14
C ARG A 94 -2.08 -8.75 -0.23
N PHE A 95 -1.12 -9.30 -0.96
CA PHE A 95 0.14 -8.62 -1.23
C PHE A 95 0.44 -8.62 -2.73
N LEU A 96 0.58 -7.42 -3.29
CA LEU A 96 0.96 -7.18 -4.67
C LEU A 96 2.32 -6.47 -4.71
N TYR A 97 3.27 -6.97 -5.51
CA TYR A 97 4.59 -6.37 -5.69
C TYR A 97 4.95 -6.25 -7.17
N ASP A 98 5.86 -5.33 -7.52
CA ASP A 98 6.39 -5.23 -8.87
C ASP A 98 7.42 -6.33 -9.12
N ASP A 99 7.26 -7.10 -10.20
CA ASP A 99 8.11 -8.27 -10.47
C ASP A 99 9.58 -7.89 -10.69
N VAL A 100 9.83 -6.88 -11.53
CA VAL A 100 11.21 -6.48 -11.89
C VAL A 100 11.92 -5.78 -10.75
N ALA A 101 11.24 -4.92 -10.00
CA ALA A 101 11.85 -4.25 -8.87
C ALA A 101 12.29 -5.22 -7.76
N ASN A 102 11.78 -6.46 -7.79
CA ASN A 102 12.02 -7.50 -6.79
C ASN A 102 12.71 -8.77 -7.32
N LEU A 103 13.36 -8.72 -8.49
CA LEU A 103 14.10 -9.86 -9.08
C LEU A 103 15.18 -10.43 -8.14
N ASN A 104 15.75 -9.59 -7.28
CA ASN A 104 16.73 -10.00 -6.27
C ASN A 104 16.11 -10.63 -5.01
N VAL A 105 14.79 -10.63 -4.89
CA VAL A 105 14.09 -11.22 -3.74
C VAL A 105 13.83 -12.69 -3.99
N SER A 106 14.32 -13.54 -3.08
CA SER A 106 14.18 -14.99 -3.21
C SER A 106 12.70 -15.42 -3.29
N SER A 107 12.38 -16.27 -4.27
CA SER A 107 11.06 -16.89 -4.40
C SER A 107 10.61 -17.66 -3.15
N ARG A 108 11.57 -18.11 -2.33
CA ARG A 108 11.30 -18.76 -1.03
C ARG A 108 10.60 -17.82 -0.06
N PHE A 109 10.92 -16.52 -0.10
CA PHE A 109 10.28 -15.50 0.74
C PHE A 109 8.77 -15.39 0.43
N TYR A 110 8.43 -15.21 -0.84
CA TYR A 110 7.01 -15.15 -1.25
C TYR A 110 6.28 -16.48 -1.04
N ARG A 111 6.98 -17.61 -1.19
CA ARG A 111 6.41 -18.93 -0.92
C ARG A 111 6.09 -19.11 0.57
N LYS A 112 6.94 -18.59 1.49
CA LYS A 112 6.65 -18.56 2.94
C LYS A 112 5.35 -17.79 3.22
N MET A 113 5.18 -16.60 2.61
CA MET A 113 3.97 -15.81 2.76
C MET A 113 2.73 -16.54 2.25
N LYS A 114 2.80 -17.13 1.03
CA LYS A 114 1.70 -17.94 0.47
C LYS A 114 1.32 -19.13 1.34
N LYS A 115 2.32 -19.86 1.85
CA LYS A 115 2.09 -20.97 2.80
C LYS A 115 1.46 -20.50 4.11
N GLY A 116 1.72 -19.27 4.51
CA GLY A 116 1.10 -18.62 5.67
C GLY A 116 -0.31 -18.09 5.43
N GLY A 117 -0.87 -18.26 4.21
CA GLY A 117 -2.23 -17.85 3.88
C GLY A 117 -2.35 -16.49 3.17
N VAL A 118 -1.23 -15.76 2.97
CA VAL A 118 -1.25 -14.48 2.27
C VAL A 118 -1.44 -14.70 0.77
N GLN A 119 -2.37 -14.00 0.15
CA GLN A 119 -2.58 -14.00 -1.30
C GLN A 119 -1.52 -13.11 -1.98
N VAL A 120 -0.43 -13.72 -2.43
CA VAL A 120 0.71 -12.99 -3.02
C VAL A 120 0.67 -13.08 -4.54
N LYS A 121 0.71 -11.92 -5.21
CA LYS A 121 0.82 -11.82 -6.68
C LYS A 121 1.88 -10.79 -7.07
N SER A 122 2.52 -10.99 -8.22
CA SER A 122 3.33 -9.96 -8.88
C SER A 122 2.47 -9.15 -9.85
N PHE A 123 2.76 -7.85 -9.93
CA PHE A 123 2.21 -6.98 -10.96
C PHE A 123 2.99 -7.22 -12.25
N ILE A 124 2.32 -7.60 -13.31
CA ILE A 124 2.88 -7.97 -14.62
C ILE A 124 4.12 -8.87 -14.48
N ARG A 125 3.87 -10.18 -14.46
CA ARG A 125 4.94 -11.17 -14.42
C ARG A 125 5.72 -11.16 -15.72
N ILE A 126 7.03 -10.91 -15.65
CA ILE A 126 7.90 -10.93 -16.81
C ILE A 126 8.53 -12.32 -16.94
N LEU A 127 8.07 -13.06 -17.93
CA LEU A 127 8.60 -14.41 -18.26
C LEU A 127 9.88 -14.32 -19.11
N PHE A 128 9.94 -13.30 -20.01
CA PHE A 128 11.06 -13.07 -20.93
C PHE A 128 11.38 -11.58 -20.99
N PRO A 129 12.31 -11.06 -20.16
CA PRO A 129 12.55 -9.60 -20.06
C PRO A 129 13.07 -8.95 -21.36
N ILE A 130 13.67 -9.72 -22.27
CA ILE A 130 14.28 -9.19 -23.50
C ILE A 130 13.26 -9.03 -24.63
N LEU A 131 12.11 -9.73 -24.59
CA LEU A 131 11.11 -9.76 -25.65
C LEU A 131 9.75 -9.15 -25.25
N SER A 132 9.59 -8.72 -24.00
CA SER A 132 8.33 -8.19 -23.50
C SER A 132 8.24 -6.69 -23.66
N GLN A 133 7.29 -6.20 -24.45
CA GLN A 133 6.94 -4.76 -24.51
C GLN A 133 6.44 -4.23 -23.17
N ASP A 134 6.00 -5.11 -22.27
CA ASP A 134 5.48 -4.79 -20.94
C ASP A 134 6.59 -4.43 -19.93
N TYR A 135 7.87 -4.53 -20.30
CA TYR A 135 9.00 -4.21 -19.42
C TYR A 135 8.93 -2.79 -18.84
N ASN A 136 8.36 -1.83 -19.58
CA ASN A 136 8.23 -0.45 -19.17
C ASN A 136 7.00 -0.16 -18.30
N PHE A 137 6.02 -1.07 -18.25
CA PHE A 137 4.83 -0.91 -17.40
C PHE A 137 5.16 -1.32 -15.97
N ARG A 138 5.41 -0.31 -15.11
CA ARG A 138 5.78 -0.49 -13.70
C ARG A 138 4.73 0.09 -12.78
N ASN A 139 4.46 -0.61 -11.69
CA ASN A 139 3.60 -0.08 -10.64
C ASN A 139 4.45 0.50 -9.49
N HIS A 140 4.82 1.78 -9.62
CA HIS A 140 5.67 2.45 -8.63
C HIS A 140 4.92 2.90 -7.36
N ARG A 141 3.66 2.52 -7.20
CA ARG A 141 2.85 2.88 -6.02
C ARG A 141 3.29 2.11 -4.78
N LYS A 142 3.12 2.74 -3.62
CA LYS A 142 3.22 2.14 -2.31
C LYS A 142 1.94 2.50 -1.59
N LEU A 143 1.12 1.49 -1.35
CA LEU A 143 -0.22 1.66 -0.82
C LEU A 143 -0.54 0.49 0.12
N VAL A 144 -1.05 0.82 1.29
CA VAL A 144 -1.63 -0.19 2.19
C VAL A 144 -3.03 0.27 2.57
N VAL A 145 -3.98 -0.65 2.57
CA VAL A 145 -5.34 -0.41 3.05
C VAL A 145 -5.67 -1.48 4.08
N ILE A 146 -6.07 -1.05 5.27
CA ILE A 146 -6.42 -1.92 6.38
C ILE A 146 -7.86 -1.62 6.79
N ASP A 147 -8.71 -2.62 6.72
CA ASP A 147 -10.14 -2.59 7.11
C ASP A 147 -10.98 -1.48 6.45
N GLY A 148 -10.48 -0.86 5.36
CA GLY A 148 -11.09 0.31 4.74
C GLY A 148 -11.06 1.58 5.63
N LYS A 149 -10.31 1.56 6.72
CA LYS A 149 -10.23 2.64 7.72
C LYS A 149 -8.88 3.32 7.77
N VAL A 150 -7.81 2.55 7.62
CA VAL A 150 -6.43 3.05 7.65
C VAL A 150 -5.82 2.87 6.27
N GLY A 151 -5.21 3.94 5.76
CA GLY A 151 -4.51 3.95 4.47
C GLY A 151 -3.10 4.50 4.61
N TYR A 152 -2.10 3.77 4.10
CA TYR A 152 -0.74 4.28 3.94
C TYR A 152 -0.48 4.54 2.46
N MET A 153 0.01 5.73 2.14
CA MET A 153 0.40 6.09 0.77
C MET A 153 1.64 6.99 0.82
N GLY A 154 2.60 6.74 -0.06
CA GLY A 154 3.81 7.57 -0.07
C GLY A 154 4.90 7.09 -1.01
N GLY A 155 6.13 7.60 -0.79
CA GLY A 155 7.32 7.30 -1.59
C GLY A 155 8.21 6.18 -1.03
N MET A 156 8.07 5.80 0.24
CA MET A 156 8.96 4.85 0.90
C MET A 156 8.70 3.41 0.45
N ASN A 157 9.76 2.70 0.05
CA ASN A 157 9.72 1.25 -0.15
C ASN A 157 10.09 0.52 1.13
N VAL A 158 9.86 -0.80 1.17
CA VAL A 158 10.22 -1.63 2.31
C VAL A 158 11.61 -2.21 2.12
N ALA A 159 12.58 -1.65 2.83
CA ALA A 159 13.95 -2.14 2.90
C ALA A 159 14.68 -1.58 4.11
N LYS A 160 15.56 -2.39 4.73
CA LYS A 160 16.36 -2.02 5.90
C LYS A 160 17.17 -0.73 5.71
N ARG A 161 17.66 -0.47 4.49
CA ARG A 161 18.42 0.76 4.17
C ARG A 161 17.66 2.04 4.45
N TYR A 162 16.32 2.04 4.40
CA TYR A 162 15.50 3.20 4.76
C TYR A 162 15.40 3.39 6.28
N ALA A 163 15.58 2.31 7.07
CA ALA A 163 15.55 2.37 8.53
C ALA A 163 16.86 2.87 9.16
N VAL A 164 17.99 2.66 8.48
CA VAL A 164 19.33 3.01 9.02
C VAL A 164 19.96 4.23 8.33
N GLY A 165 19.27 4.83 7.36
CA GLY A 165 19.81 5.88 6.50
C GLY A 165 20.79 5.33 5.46
N LEU A 166 20.94 6.09 4.37
CA LEU A 166 22.05 5.86 3.43
C LEU A 166 23.32 6.39 4.11
N LYS A 167 24.27 5.50 4.43
CA LYS A 167 25.64 5.90 4.73
C LYS A 167 26.37 6.14 3.43
#